data_61987c7be3d028b892d265eda90d33ee
#
_entry.id   61987c7be3d028b892d265eda90d33ee
#
_cell.length_a   1.000
_cell.length_b   1.000
_cell.length_c   1.000
_cell.angle_alpha   90.00
_cell.angle_beta   90.00
_cell.angle_gamma   90.00
#
_symmetry.space_group_name_H-M   'P 1'
#
loop_
_entity.id
_entity.type
_entity.pdbx_description
1 polymer ?
#
loop_
_entity_poly.entity_id
_entity_poly.type
_entity_poly.pdbx_seq_one_letter_code
_entity_poly.pdbx_strand_id
1 'polypeptide(L)'
;MTIHEQSFFGENRFCITGGAGFLGQVVVRKLQERGAQDIFIPTIERYDLTSLDSIQQMLSDAKPDVIIHLAAQVGGIGANREHPGEFFYNNLMMGGQLMHESWKRSIKKFVAIGTICAYPKFTPVPFKEENLWDGYPEETNAPYGLAKKMLLVQAQSYRQQYGYNALFLLPVALYGPGDNFNPASSHVIPALIRKCVQAVDEGKTEIELWGDGSQQGEC
;
A
#
# COMPACT_ATOMS: atom_id res chain seq x y z
N MET A 1 -14.69 1.61 22.12
CA MET A 1 -15.42 1.64 20.83
C MET A 1 -16.82 2.12 21.10
N THR A 2 -17.26 3.18 20.43
CA THR A 2 -18.61 3.73 20.58
C THR A 2 -19.64 2.85 19.86
N ILE A 3 -20.93 2.96 20.25
CA ILE A 3 -22.04 2.24 19.59
C ILE A 3 -22.08 2.56 18.08
N HIS A 4 -21.77 3.80 17.69
CA HIS A 4 -21.71 4.24 16.29
C HIS A 4 -20.55 3.55 15.50
N GLU A 5 -19.41 3.31 16.13
CA GLU A 5 -18.29 2.59 15.49
C GLU A 5 -18.63 1.11 15.26
N GLN A 6 -19.29 0.46 16.23
CA GLN A 6 -19.72 -0.93 16.08
C GLN A 6 -20.74 -1.11 14.96
N SER A 7 -21.69 -0.19 14.83
CA SER A 7 -22.68 -0.16 13.77
C SER A 7 -22.01 -0.01 12.39
N PHE A 8 -21.04 0.92 12.24
CA PHE A 8 -20.33 1.12 10.98
C PHE A 8 -19.64 -0.14 10.48
N PHE A 9 -18.91 -0.85 11.33
CA PHE A 9 -18.19 -2.05 10.92
C PHE A 9 -19.12 -3.23 10.63
N GLY A 10 -20.18 -3.40 11.41
CA GLY A 10 -21.13 -4.51 11.24
C GLY A 10 -22.10 -4.35 10.06
N GLU A 11 -22.39 -3.11 9.66
CA GLU A 11 -23.38 -2.82 8.62
C GLU A 11 -22.79 -2.64 7.22
N ASN A 12 -21.48 -2.50 7.09
CA ASN A 12 -20.85 -2.28 5.80
C ASN A 12 -20.10 -3.52 5.30
N ARG A 13 -20.16 -3.72 3.98
CA ARG A 13 -19.37 -4.71 3.27
C ARG A 13 -18.04 -4.10 2.85
N PHE A 14 -16.95 -4.73 3.23
CA PHE A 14 -15.59 -4.30 2.93
C PHE A 14 -14.99 -5.10 1.78
N CYS A 15 -14.37 -4.44 0.82
CA CYS A 15 -13.49 -5.06 -0.15
C CYS A 15 -12.05 -4.65 0.14
N ILE A 16 -11.18 -5.62 0.45
CA ILE A 16 -9.78 -5.39 0.83
C ILE A 16 -8.88 -5.97 -0.26
N THR A 17 -8.50 -5.14 -1.22
CA THR A 17 -7.53 -5.59 -2.24
C THR A 17 -6.16 -5.75 -1.58
N GLY A 18 -5.45 -6.83 -1.90
CA GLY A 18 -4.22 -7.17 -1.18
C GLY A 18 -4.45 -7.66 0.26
N GLY A 19 -5.71 -8.03 0.61
CA GLY A 19 -6.08 -8.48 1.95
C GLY A 19 -5.38 -9.76 2.43
N ALA A 20 -4.87 -10.59 1.52
CA ALA A 20 -4.07 -11.77 1.85
C ALA A 20 -2.58 -11.48 2.08
N GLY A 21 -2.09 -10.27 1.77
CA GLY A 21 -0.70 -9.86 1.95
C GLY A 21 -0.36 -9.52 3.40
N PHE A 22 0.90 -9.15 3.65
CA PHE A 22 1.42 -8.81 4.99
C PHE A 22 0.56 -7.77 5.72
N LEU A 23 0.40 -6.57 5.17
CA LEU A 23 -0.45 -5.52 5.75
C LEU A 23 -1.92 -5.93 5.74
N GLY A 24 -2.37 -6.57 4.65
CA GLY A 24 -3.76 -6.95 4.45
C GLY A 24 -4.31 -7.85 5.53
N GLN A 25 -3.57 -8.88 5.92
CA GLN A 25 -3.98 -9.80 6.99
C GLN A 25 -4.19 -9.08 8.33
N VAL A 26 -3.32 -8.12 8.65
CA VAL A 26 -3.46 -7.32 9.87
C VAL A 26 -4.69 -6.42 9.79
N VAL A 27 -4.92 -5.77 8.65
CA VAL A 27 -6.10 -4.91 8.43
C VAL A 27 -7.39 -5.73 8.52
N VAL A 28 -7.46 -6.89 7.85
CA VAL A 28 -8.62 -7.80 7.92
C VAL A 28 -8.91 -8.20 9.35
N ARG A 29 -7.90 -8.69 10.08
CA ARG A 29 -8.06 -9.04 11.50
C ARG A 29 -8.56 -7.86 12.33
N LYS A 30 -8.00 -6.66 12.14
CA LYS A 30 -8.41 -5.47 12.88
C LYS A 30 -9.83 -5.01 12.54
N LEU A 31 -10.30 -5.23 11.33
CA LEU A 31 -11.70 -4.98 10.96
C LEU A 31 -12.63 -5.98 11.64
N GLN A 32 -12.28 -7.26 11.65
CA GLN A 32 -13.04 -8.32 12.34
C GLN A 32 -13.11 -8.07 13.86
N GLU A 33 -11.99 -7.70 14.49
CA GLU A 33 -11.95 -7.30 15.90
C GLU A 33 -12.87 -6.10 16.23
N ARG A 34 -13.18 -5.26 15.21
CA ARG A 34 -14.11 -4.14 15.32
C ARG A 34 -15.54 -4.46 14.92
N GLY A 35 -15.81 -5.71 14.58
CA GLY A 35 -17.17 -6.18 14.27
C GLY A 35 -17.53 -6.23 12.77
N ALA A 36 -16.56 -6.07 11.86
CA ALA A 36 -16.81 -6.29 10.44
C ALA A 36 -17.09 -7.77 10.17
N GLN A 37 -18.25 -8.06 9.59
CA GLN A 37 -18.69 -9.43 9.32
C GLN A 37 -18.58 -9.80 7.84
N ASP A 38 -18.71 -8.85 6.95
CA ASP A 38 -18.70 -9.05 5.51
C ASP A 38 -17.42 -8.42 4.90
N ILE A 39 -16.39 -9.25 4.69
CA ILE A 39 -15.10 -8.84 4.14
C ILE A 39 -14.80 -9.68 2.91
N PHE A 40 -14.76 -9.05 1.75
CA PHE A 40 -14.36 -9.65 0.48
C PHE A 40 -12.88 -9.38 0.21
N ILE A 41 -12.11 -10.43 -0.03
CA ILE A 41 -10.68 -10.36 -0.33
C ILE A 41 -10.47 -10.92 -1.74
N PRO A 42 -10.30 -10.05 -2.77
CA PRO A 42 -10.02 -10.52 -4.12
C PRO A 42 -8.60 -11.08 -4.22
N THR A 43 -8.43 -12.15 -4.99
CA THR A 43 -7.14 -12.72 -5.35
C THR A 43 -6.78 -12.39 -6.79
N ILE A 44 -5.48 -12.30 -7.10
CA ILE A 44 -5.01 -11.93 -8.43
C ILE A 44 -5.40 -12.97 -9.49
N GLU A 45 -5.47 -14.26 -9.13
CA GLU A 45 -5.83 -15.35 -10.02
C GLU A 45 -7.25 -15.20 -10.56
N ARG A 46 -8.12 -14.57 -9.79
CA ARG A 46 -9.51 -14.35 -10.18
C ARG A 46 -9.77 -12.93 -10.65
N TYR A 47 -9.08 -11.95 -10.09
CA TYR A 47 -9.31 -10.54 -10.38
C TYR A 47 -7.98 -9.79 -10.56
N ASP A 48 -7.50 -9.73 -11.79
CA ASP A 48 -6.37 -8.89 -12.15
C ASP A 48 -6.79 -7.42 -12.16
N LEU A 49 -6.30 -6.66 -11.18
CA LEU A 49 -6.66 -5.25 -11.02
C LEU A 49 -6.00 -4.32 -12.05
N THR A 50 -5.13 -4.83 -12.93
CA THR A 50 -4.63 -4.06 -14.08
C THR A 50 -5.63 -4.05 -15.23
N SER A 51 -6.59 -4.98 -15.24
CA SER A 51 -7.67 -5.11 -16.22
C SER A 51 -8.94 -4.42 -15.75
N LEU A 52 -9.45 -3.49 -16.56
CA LEU A 52 -10.71 -2.79 -16.26
C LEU A 52 -11.90 -3.76 -16.15
N ASP A 53 -12.00 -4.71 -17.07
CA ASP A 53 -13.09 -5.70 -17.07
C ASP A 53 -13.06 -6.56 -15.81
N SER A 54 -11.87 -6.94 -15.36
CA SER A 54 -11.67 -7.70 -14.13
C SER A 54 -12.05 -6.89 -12.89
N ILE A 55 -11.70 -5.60 -12.84
CA ILE A 55 -12.16 -4.68 -11.78
C ILE A 55 -13.68 -4.59 -11.76
N GLN A 56 -14.32 -4.42 -12.92
CA GLN A 56 -15.78 -4.32 -13.03
C GLN A 56 -16.47 -5.59 -12.55
N GLN A 57 -15.93 -6.75 -12.91
CA GLN A 57 -16.41 -8.04 -12.44
C GLN A 57 -16.26 -8.18 -10.93
N MET A 58 -15.07 -7.86 -10.40
CA MET A 58 -14.79 -7.89 -8.95
C MET A 58 -15.79 -7.03 -8.18
N LEU A 59 -16.03 -5.80 -8.62
CA LEU A 59 -16.96 -4.90 -7.96
C LEU A 59 -18.43 -5.37 -8.04
N SER A 60 -18.79 -6.06 -9.13
CA SER A 60 -20.11 -6.67 -9.31
C SER A 60 -20.32 -7.87 -8.38
N ASP A 61 -19.28 -8.68 -8.16
CA ASP A 61 -19.32 -9.84 -7.27
C ASP A 61 -19.26 -9.40 -5.79
N ALA A 62 -18.36 -8.46 -5.46
CA ALA A 62 -18.15 -7.99 -4.10
C ALA A 62 -19.27 -7.08 -3.58
N LYS A 63 -19.82 -6.19 -4.43
CA LYS A 63 -20.79 -5.14 -4.07
C LYS A 63 -20.42 -4.40 -2.77
N PRO A 64 -19.22 -3.83 -2.66
CA PRO A 64 -18.73 -3.28 -1.41
C PRO A 64 -19.34 -1.92 -1.10
N ASP A 65 -19.46 -1.61 0.19
CA ASP A 65 -19.73 -0.25 0.69
C ASP A 65 -18.44 0.54 0.89
N VAL A 66 -17.37 -0.17 1.28
CA VAL A 66 -16.06 0.40 1.58
C VAL A 66 -14.98 -0.40 0.87
N ILE A 67 -14.06 0.30 0.19
CA ILE A 67 -12.88 -0.32 -0.40
C ILE A 67 -11.65 0.17 0.36
N ILE A 68 -10.77 -0.76 0.74
CA ILE A 68 -9.43 -0.49 1.22
C ILE A 68 -8.45 -1.10 0.20
N HIS A 69 -7.77 -0.23 -0.55
CA HIS A 69 -6.88 -0.62 -1.63
C HIS A 69 -5.44 -0.73 -1.13
N LEU A 70 -5.05 -1.97 -0.76
CA LEU A 70 -3.71 -2.31 -0.30
C LEU A 70 -2.88 -3.00 -1.39
N ALA A 71 -3.54 -3.53 -2.43
CA ALA A 71 -2.85 -4.20 -3.52
C ALA A 71 -1.85 -3.26 -4.19
N ALA A 72 -0.64 -3.74 -4.38
CA ALA A 72 0.42 -3.04 -5.09
C ALA A 72 1.43 -4.05 -5.60
N GLN A 73 2.07 -3.73 -6.70
CA GLN A 73 3.30 -4.40 -7.12
C GLN A 73 4.47 -3.67 -6.46
N VAL A 74 5.10 -4.33 -5.49
CA VAL A 74 6.19 -3.75 -4.69
C VAL A 74 7.40 -4.68 -4.71
N GLY A 75 8.58 -4.12 -4.50
CA GLY A 75 9.81 -4.87 -4.38
C GLY A 75 10.94 -4.02 -3.82
N GLY A 76 12.05 -4.64 -3.47
CA GLY A 76 13.26 -3.94 -3.07
C GLY A 76 13.90 -3.16 -4.24
N ILE A 77 14.99 -2.44 -3.96
CA ILE A 77 15.71 -1.58 -4.92
C ILE A 77 16.09 -2.35 -6.21
N GLY A 78 16.48 -3.62 -6.11
CA GLY A 78 16.81 -4.46 -7.28
C GLY A 78 15.63 -4.59 -8.23
N ALA A 79 14.46 -5.01 -7.74
CA ALA A 79 13.26 -5.20 -8.54
C ALA A 79 12.77 -3.87 -9.15
N ASN A 80 12.86 -2.76 -8.42
CA ASN A 80 12.52 -1.44 -8.96
C ASN A 80 13.43 -1.02 -10.12
N ARG A 81 14.71 -1.39 -10.09
CA ARG A 81 15.65 -1.12 -11.19
C ARG A 81 15.39 -1.98 -12.43
N GLU A 82 15.01 -3.23 -12.23
CA GLU A 82 14.77 -4.17 -13.32
C GLU A 82 13.42 -3.94 -14.02
N HIS A 83 12.39 -3.53 -13.28
CA HIS A 83 11.02 -3.44 -13.76
C HIS A 83 10.34 -2.08 -13.53
N PRO A 84 10.99 -0.93 -13.79
CA PRO A 84 10.43 0.39 -13.48
C PRO A 84 9.12 0.68 -14.21
N GLY A 85 9.01 0.25 -15.48
CA GLY A 85 7.81 0.44 -16.30
C GLY A 85 6.60 -0.35 -15.77
N GLU A 86 6.81 -1.61 -15.39
CA GLU A 86 5.75 -2.45 -14.80
C GLU A 86 5.27 -1.89 -13.47
N PHE A 87 6.20 -1.48 -12.61
CA PHE A 87 5.84 -0.92 -11.29
C PHE A 87 5.07 0.39 -11.42
N PHE A 88 5.46 1.24 -12.37
CA PHE A 88 4.70 2.45 -12.65
C PHE A 88 3.31 2.13 -13.18
N TYR A 89 3.24 1.39 -14.29
CA TYR A 89 1.98 1.12 -14.99
C TYR A 89 0.99 0.35 -14.12
N ASN A 90 1.41 -0.78 -13.55
CA ASN A 90 0.51 -1.65 -12.80
C ASN A 90 -0.05 -0.96 -11.55
N ASN A 91 0.78 -0.25 -10.79
CA ASN A 91 0.28 0.47 -9.60
C ASN A 91 -0.64 1.64 -9.96
N LEU A 92 -0.33 2.36 -11.03
CA LEU A 92 -1.18 3.46 -11.49
C LEU A 92 -2.54 2.94 -11.96
N MET A 93 -2.54 1.89 -12.80
CA MET A 93 -3.77 1.35 -13.39
C MET A 93 -4.64 0.65 -12.34
N MET A 94 -4.07 -0.18 -11.47
CA MET A 94 -4.82 -0.84 -10.40
C MET A 94 -5.58 0.18 -9.55
N GLY A 95 -4.88 1.17 -9.02
CA GLY A 95 -5.48 2.14 -8.10
C GLY A 95 -6.39 3.14 -8.82
N GLY A 96 -5.94 3.69 -9.95
CA GLY A 96 -6.66 4.71 -10.70
C GLY A 96 -7.98 4.21 -11.27
N GLN A 97 -7.97 3.05 -11.92
CA GLN A 97 -9.18 2.44 -12.47
C GLN A 97 -10.14 2.00 -11.36
N LEU A 98 -9.62 1.38 -10.30
CA LEU A 98 -10.45 0.93 -9.19
C LEU A 98 -11.16 2.11 -8.49
N MET A 99 -10.45 3.22 -8.23
CA MET A 99 -11.07 4.42 -7.65
C MET A 99 -12.14 5.01 -8.58
N HIS A 100 -11.87 5.04 -9.88
CA HIS A 100 -12.84 5.54 -10.88
C HIS A 100 -14.11 4.69 -10.92
N GLU A 101 -13.98 3.38 -11.04
CA GLU A 101 -15.12 2.45 -11.07
C GLU A 101 -15.89 2.43 -9.74
N SER A 102 -15.19 2.64 -8.63
CA SER A 102 -15.80 2.78 -7.30
C SER A 102 -16.70 4.02 -7.20
N TRP A 103 -16.20 5.15 -7.70
CA TRP A 103 -17.00 6.38 -7.77
C TRP A 103 -18.23 6.20 -8.68
N LYS A 104 -18.08 5.64 -9.87
CA LYS A 104 -19.20 5.37 -10.80
C LYS A 104 -20.30 4.51 -10.19
N ARG A 105 -19.94 3.60 -9.29
CA ARG A 105 -20.88 2.73 -8.58
C ARG A 105 -21.38 3.30 -7.25
N SER A 106 -21.07 4.55 -6.94
CA SER A 106 -21.46 5.24 -5.71
C SER A 106 -21.03 4.48 -4.44
N ILE A 107 -19.88 3.81 -4.47
CA ILE A 107 -19.32 3.15 -3.29
C ILE A 107 -19.01 4.21 -2.24
N LYS A 108 -19.47 3.99 -1.00
CA LYS A 108 -19.54 5.01 0.06
C LYS A 108 -18.17 5.57 0.46
N LYS A 109 -17.12 4.75 0.43
CA LYS A 109 -15.77 5.14 0.85
C LYS A 109 -14.68 4.36 0.12
N PHE A 110 -13.64 5.08 -0.27
CA PHE A 110 -12.42 4.51 -0.83
C PHE A 110 -11.21 4.92 0.01
N VAL A 111 -10.39 3.98 0.43
CA VAL A 111 -9.14 4.23 1.15
C VAL A 111 -7.99 3.72 0.31
N ALA A 112 -7.15 4.62 -0.18
CA ALA A 112 -5.92 4.30 -0.89
C ALA A 112 -4.73 4.36 0.05
N ILE A 113 -3.82 3.39 -0.08
CA ILE A 113 -2.55 3.40 0.64
C ILE A 113 -1.45 3.91 -0.30
N GLY A 114 -0.80 4.99 0.13
CA GLY A 114 0.37 5.57 -0.49
C GLY A 114 1.67 4.92 -0.01
N THR A 115 2.76 5.67 -0.15
CA THR A 115 4.11 5.22 0.25
C THR A 115 4.99 6.42 0.55
N ILE A 116 5.92 6.26 1.50
CA ILE A 116 6.97 7.26 1.73
C ILE A 116 7.93 7.40 0.54
N CYS A 117 8.03 6.40 -0.35
CA CYS A 117 8.78 6.49 -1.60
C CYS A 117 8.27 7.59 -2.55
N ALA A 118 7.12 8.20 -2.26
CA ALA A 118 6.57 9.32 -3.01
C ALA A 118 7.17 10.69 -2.62
N TYR A 119 7.89 10.75 -1.48
CA TYR A 119 8.56 11.96 -1.04
C TYR A 119 9.82 12.25 -1.85
N PRO A 120 10.20 13.54 -1.97
CA PRO A 120 11.46 13.93 -2.60
C PRO A 120 12.66 13.24 -1.92
N LYS A 121 13.69 12.95 -2.72
CA LYS A 121 14.92 12.28 -2.28
C LYS A 121 15.60 12.93 -1.06
N PHE A 122 15.53 14.23 -0.97
CA PHE A 122 16.19 15.05 0.07
C PHE A 122 15.17 15.72 1.01
N THR A 123 14.07 15.02 1.33
CA THR A 123 13.09 15.54 2.27
C THR A 123 13.68 15.61 3.68
N PRO A 124 13.57 16.76 4.39
CA PRO A 124 14.01 16.86 5.78
C PRO A 124 13.25 15.90 6.70
N VAL A 125 13.95 15.34 7.68
CA VAL A 125 13.35 14.50 8.73
C VAL A 125 13.04 15.37 9.95
N PRO A 126 11.87 15.22 10.60
CA PRO A 126 10.74 14.33 10.26
C PRO A 126 9.96 14.79 9.02
N PHE A 127 9.46 13.85 8.24
CA PHE A 127 8.68 14.13 7.04
C PHE A 127 7.36 14.82 7.39
N LYS A 128 7.00 15.82 6.58
CA LYS A 128 5.70 16.50 6.66
C LYS A 128 4.93 16.28 5.37
N GLU A 129 3.62 16.13 5.45
CA GLU A 129 2.78 15.89 4.26
C GLU A 129 2.92 17.01 3.21
N GLU A 130 3.14 18.26 3.64
CA GLU A 130 3.39 19.40 2.77
C GLU A 130 4.64 19.24 1.89
N ASN A 131 5.69 18.55 2.39
CA ASN A 131 6.93 18.32 1.65
C ASN A 131 6.79 17.31 0.50
N LEU A 132 5.65 16.63 0.40
CA LEU A 132 5.42 15.61 -0.64
C LEU A 132 5.64 16.18 -2.07
N TRP A 133 5.50 17.51 -2.26
CA TRP A 133 5.57 18.17 -3.56
C TRP A 133 6.85 18.97 -3.80
N ASP A 134 7.80 18.98 -2.86
CA ASP A 134 8.99 19.85 -2.90
C ASP A 134 10.11 19.32 -3.82
N GLY A 135 9.89 18.25 -4.55
CA GLY A 135 10.87 17.71 -5.49
C GLY A 135 10.53 16.35 -6.05
N TYR A 136 11.54 15.73 -6.69
CA TYR A 136 11.44 14.42 -7.31
C TYR A 136 11.87 13.33 -6.33
N PRO A 137 11.20 12.16 -6.28
CA PRO A 137 11.60 11.03 -5.45
C PRO A 137 12.97 10.46 -5.84
N GLU A 138 13.51 9.59 -5.00
CA GLU A 138 14.71 8.83 -5.34
C GLU A 138 14.48 8.04 -6.63
N GLU A 139 15.41 8.10 -7.57
CA GLU A 139 15.24 7.72 -8.97
C GLU A 139 14.79 6.27 -9.19
N THR A 140 15.27 5.33 -8.34
CA THR A 140 14.90 3.93 -8.46
C THR A 140 13.49 3.64 -7.94
N ASN A 141 13.05 4.40 -6.95
CA ASN A 141 11.72 4.28 -6.35
C ASN A 141 10.68 5.19 -7.01
N ALA A 142 11.13 6.18 -7.78
CA ALA A 142 10.26 7.20 -8.38
C ALA A 142 9.11 6.63 -9.22
N PRO A 143 9.30 5.61 -10.08
CA PRO A 143 8.19 5.05 -10.85
C PRO A 143 7.06 4.54 -9.97
N TYR A 144 7.39 3.74 -8.95
CA TYR A 144 6.42 3.24 -7.97
C TYR A 144 5.82 4.38 -7.13
N GLY A 145 6.69 5.22 -6.56
CA GLY A 145 6.29 6.33 -5.69
C GLY A 145 5.35 7.32 -6.37
N LEU A 146 5.65 7.70 -7.62
CA LEU A 146 4.82 8.60 -8.41
C LEU A 146 3.48 7.95 -8.81
N ALA A 147 3.47 6.69 -9.20
CA ALA A 147 2.22 5.98 -9.48
C ALA A 147 1.27 6.01 -8.27
N LYS A 148 1.81 5.77 -7.07
CA LYS A 148 1.03 5.86 -5.82
C LYS A 148 0.62 7.30 -5.49
N LYS A 149 1.50 8.28 -5.72
CA LYS A 149 1.22 9.71 -5.51
C LYS A 149 0.07 10.23 -6.38
N MET A 150 -0.09 9.69 -7.60
CA MET A 150 -1.19 10.07 -8.48
C MET A 150 -2.56 9.69 -7.92
N LEU A 151 -2.65 8.69 -7.07
CA LEU A 151 -3.91 8.34 -6.37
C LEU A 151 -4.33 9.42 -5.38
N LEU A 152 -3.37 10.14 -4.75
CA LEU A 152 -3.68 11.32 -3.93
C LEU A 152 -4.33 12.41 -4.79
N VAL A 153 -3.74 12.73 -5.95
CA VAL A 153 -4.29 13.73 -6.87
C VAL A 153 -5.69 13.34 -7.31
N GLN A 154 -5.90 12.08 -7.67
CA GLN A 154 -7.21 11.57 -8.08
C GLN A 154 -8.22 11.67 -6.93
N ALA A 155 -7.85 11.27 -5.71
CA ALA A 155 -8.72 11.35 -4.55
C ALA A 155 -9.15 12.79 -4.25
N GLN A 156 -8.20 13.74 -4.29
CA GLN A 156 -8.46 15.17 -4.10
C GLN A 156 -9.39 15.72 -5.19
N SER A 157 -9.10 15.43 -6.45
CA SER A 157 -9.88 15.87 -7.61
C SER A 157 -11.31 15.32 -7.57
N TYR A 158 -11.48 14.05 -7.20
CA TYR A 158 -12.79 13.41 -7.11
C TYR A 158 -13.61 13.94 -5.92
N ARG A 159 -12.93 14.25 -4.82
CA ARG A 159 -13.57 14.92 -3.69
C ARG A 159 -14.05 16.32 -4.09
N GLN A 160 -13.20 17.09 -4.77
CA GLN A 160 -13.52 18.45 -5.21
C GLN A 160 -14.69 18.48 -6.21
N GLN A 161 -14.63 17.61 -7.22
CA GLN A 161 -15.58 17.64 -8.33
C GLN A 161 -16.89 16.91 -8.02
N TYR A 162 -16.83 15.80 -7.30
CA TYR A 162 -17.95 14.87 -7.13
C TYR A 162 -18.36 14.68 -5.68
N GLY A 163 -17.67 15.27 -4.72
CA GLY A 163 -17.89 15.00 -3.29
C GLY A 163 -17.54 13.58 -2.88
N TYR A 164 -16.74 12.85 -3.69
CA TYR A 164 -16.43 11.44 -3.43
C TYR A 164 -15.57 11.27 -2.19
N ASN A 165 -16.00 10.38 -1.29
CA ASN A 165 -15.31 10.12 -0.03
C ASN A 165 -14.10 9.19 -0.24
N ALA A 166 -13.04 9.72 -0.85
CA ALA A 166 -11.76 9.05 -1.00
C ALA A 166 -10.76 9.60 0.02
N LEU A 167 -10.03 8.69 0.67
CA LEU A 167 -8.91 8.98 1.58
C LEU A 167 -7.63 8.42 1.00
N PHE A 168 -6.54 9.13 1.24
CA PHE A 168 -5.19 8.67 0.91
C PHE A 168 -4.35 8.67 2.18
N LEU A 169 -3.75 7.54 2.53
CA LEU A 169 -2.95 7.37 3.73
C LEU A 169 -1.48 7.11 3.36
N LEU A 170 -0.57 7.76 4.05
CA LEU A 170 0.88 7.63 3.87
C LEU A 170 1.47 6.88 5.07
N PRO A 171 1.51 5.53 5.04
CA PRO A 171 2.23 4.81 6.08
C PRO A 171 3.73 4.99 5.91
N VAL A 172 4.44 5.03 7.02
CA VAL A 172 5.91 4.87 7.05
C VAL A 172 6.30 3.43 6.69
N ALA A 173 7.59 3.08 6.72
CA ALA A 173 8.04 1.73 6.44
C ALA A 173 7.43 0.74 7.46
N LEU A 174 6.56 -0.12 6.97
CA LEU A 174 5.88 -1.14 7.79
C LEU A 174 6.77 -2.39 7.89
N TYR A 175 6.86 -2.96 9.07
CA TYR A 175 7.56 -4.22 9.33
C TYR A 175 6.89 -4.99 10.47
N GLY A 176 7.15 -6.28 10.56
CA GLY A 176 6.61 -7.09 11.65
C GLY A 176 6.46 -8.58 11.32
N PRO A 177 5.79 -9.35 12.19
CA PRO A 177 5.52 -10.76 11.95
C PRO A 177 4.74 -11.00 10.65
N GLY A 178 5.23 -11.92 9.81
CA GLY A 178 4.63 -12.21 8.51
C GLY A 178 5.11 -11.35 7.35
N ASP A 179 6.10 -10.48 7.59
CA ASP A 179 6.75 -9.70 6.53
C ASP A 179 7.60 -10.57 5.59
N ASN A 180 8.06 -9.99 4.49
CA ASN A 180 8.93 -10.65 3.53
C ASN A 180 10.39 -10.62 4.00
N PHE A 181 10.91 -11.77 4.44
CA PHE A 181 12.31 -11.95 4.83
C PHE A 181 13.22 -12.54 3.73
N ASN A 182 12.74 -12.60 2.48
CA ASN A 182 13.55 -13.11 1.37
C ASN A 182 14.68 -12.12 1.05
N PRO A 183 15.98 -12.55 1.05
CA PRO A 183 17.13 -11.67 0.83
C PRO A 183 17.11 -10.89 -0.49
N ALA A 184 16.50 -11.45 -1.52
CA ALA A 184 16.43 -10.84 -2.86
C ALA A 184 15.36 -9.75 -2.99
N SER A 185 14.33 -9.74 -2.11
CA SER A 185 13.15 -8.89 -2.28
C SER A 185 12.66 -8.22 -0.99
N SER A 186 13.27 -8.50 0.16
CA SER A 186 12.87 -7.89 1.43
C SER A 186 13.26 -6.40 1.52
N HIS A 187 12.51 -5.66 2.32
CA HIS A 187 12.88 -4.32 2.74
C HIS A 187 14.01 -4.33 3.77
N VAL A 188 14.56 -3.14 4.07
CA VAL A 188 15.78 -3.00 4.88
C VAL A 188 15.63 -3.59 6.28
N ILE A 189 14.55 -3.33 7.00
CA ILE A 189 14.36 -3.80 8.38
C ILE A 189 14.27 -5.33 8.46
N PRO A 190 13.41 -6.03 7.72
CA PRO A 190 13.40 -7.49 7.72
C PRO A 190 14.73 -8.11 7.23
N ALA A 191 15.41 -7.46 6.27
CA ALA A 191 16.74 -7.92 5.85
C ALA A 191 17.77 -7.86 6.99
N LEU A 192 17.79 -6.76 7.76
CA LEU A 192 18.70 -6.61 8.91
C LEU A 192 18.35 -7.58 10.03
N ILE A 193 17.08 -7.73 10.38
CA ILE A 193 16.64 -8.71 11.38
C ILE A 193 17.14 -10.11 10.99
N ARG A 194 16.92 -10.52 9.75
CA ARG A 194 17.37 -11.82 9.25
C ARG A 194 18.89 -11.97 9.34
N LYS A 195 19.67 -10.96 8.90
CA LYS A 195 21.12 -10.99 8.98
C LYS A 195 21.62 -11.15 10.41
N CYS A 196 21.03 -10.40 11.37
CA CYS A 196 21.39 -10.51 12.78
C CYS A 196 21.09 -11.90 13.35
N VAL A 197 19.90 -12.45 13.10
CA VAL A 197 19.52 -13.78 13.57
C VAL A 197 20.46 -14.85 12.99
N GLN A 198 20.71 -14.83 11.68
CA GLN A 198 21.61 -15.78 11.03
C GLN A 198 23.05 -15.68 11.56
N ALA A 199 23.55 -14.47 11.82
CA ALA A 199 24.89 -14.28 12.38
C ALA A 199 25.01 -14.91 13.78
N VAL A 200 23.99 -14.75 14.62
CA VAL A 200 23.95 -15.37 15.95
C VAL A 200 23.93 -16.90 15.83
N ASP A 201 23.08 -17.45 14.96
CA ASP A 201 22.96 -18.89 14.75
C ASP A 201 24.27 -19.51 14.22
N GLU A 202 25.02 -18.75 13.40
CA GLU A 202 26.32 -19.15 12.83
C GLU A 202 27.53 -18.81 13.74
N GLY A 203 27.31 -18.22 14.91
CA GLY A 203 28.36 -17.81 15.85
C GLY A 203 29.25 -16.66 15.34
N LYS A 204 28.74 -15.85 14.40
CA LYS A 204 29.42 -14.65 13.89
C LYS A 204 29.24 -13.49 14.85
N THR A 205 30.26 -12.64 14.96
CA THR A 205 30.24 -11.43 15.81
C THR A 205 29.88 -10.16 15.06
N GLU A 206 29.77 -10.23 13.72
CA GLU A 206 29.53 -9.09 12.86
C GLU A 206 28.63 -9.46 11.68
N ILE A 207 27.96 -8.48 11.13
CA ILE A 207 27.15 -8.59 9.90
C ILE A 207 27.64 -7.58 8.86
N GLU A 208 27.54 -7.94 7.58
CA GLU A 208 27.82 -7.02 6.49
C GLU A 208 26.61 -6.13 6.21
N LEU A 209 26.83 -4.81 6.22
CA LEU A 209 25.83 -3.80 5.83
C LEU A 209 26.22 -3.19 4.48
N TRP A 210 25.23 -2.88 3.67
CA TRP A 210 25.42 -2.16 2.42
C TRP A 210 25.27 -0.66 2.67
N GLY A 211 26.20 0.14 2.14
CA GLY A 211 26.24 1.59 2.31
C GLY A 211 27.23 2.01 3.41
N ASP A 212 27.29 3.30 3.65
CA ASP A 212 28.20 3.97 4.59
C ASP A 212 27.54 4.42 5.90
N GLY A 213 26.24 4.12 6.07
CA GLY A 213 25.48 4.51 7.24
C GLY A 213 24.98 5.97 7.22
N SER A 214 25.19 6.71 6.13
CA SER A 214 24.74 8.09 6.01
C SER A 214 23.25 8.22 5.60
N GLN A 215 22.64 7.12 5.15
CA GLN A 215 21.25 7.12 4.70
C GLN A 215 20.31 7.38 5.87
N GLN A 216 19.38 8.30 5.66
CA GLN A 216 18.32 8.63 6.61
C GLN A 216 16.95 8.32 6.01
N GLY A 217 16.02 7.88 6.84
CA GLY A 217 14.65 7.58 6.45
C GLY A 217 13.75 7.43 7.67
N GLU A 218 12.45 7.48 7.45
CA GLU A 218 11.45 7.21 8.48
C GLU A 218 10.98 5.75 8.43
N CYS A 219 10.89 5.13 9.61
CA CYS A 219 10.36 3.78 9.83
C CYS A 219 9.12 3.84 10.72
#